data_8e73fe3da83143911a37264fa3b54d50
#
_entry.id   8e73fe3da83143911a37264fa3b54d50
#
_cell.length_a   1.000
_cell.length_b   1.000
_cell.length_c   1.000
_cell.angle_alpha   90.00
_cell.angle_beta   90.00
_cell.angle_gamma   90.00
#
_symmetry.space_group_name_H-M   'P 1'
#
loop_
_entity.id
_entity.type
_entity.pdbx_description
1 polymer ?
#
loop_
_entity_poly.entity_id
_entity_poly.type
_entity_poly.pdbx_seq_one_letter_code
_entity_poly.pdbx_strand_id
1 'polypeptide(L)'
;MSVIFGIKENNRIIIAGDKRGSSIDGKTLSDDLDKVLMINDHLAFSSAGNAAIEKAISIDLNKATNKDCLTTDDLLDIIKAFYKRVADTNCDAILALPFYFLIAGKGRDGNASLISGGNIKGRLDAKDVPMALFPPPADAKMQECCDCFAKNYKLHNSEFVEKTIKEIANISNLVSPTGNKWIYNIATEKGMLFSF
;
A
#
# COMPACT_ATOMS: atom_id res chain seq x y z
N MET A 1 11.60 -0.63 -5.83
CA MET A 1 10.50 -1.62 -5.82
C MET A 1 10.31 -2.06 -4.39
N SER A 2 9.12 -2.53 -4.00
CA SER A 2 8.77 -2.72 -2.58
C SER A 2 7.76 -3.85 -2.46
N VAL A 3 7.64 -4.42 -1.27
CA VAL A 3 6.51 -5.27 -0.92
C VAL A 3 5.52 -4.45 -0.08
N ILE A 4 4.26 -4.49 -0.46
CA ILE A 4 3.14 -4.04 0.36
C ILE A 4 2.06 -5.10 0.37
N PHE A 5 1.37 -5.25 1.48
CA PHE A 5 0.21 -6.13 1.57
C PHE A 5 -0.83 -5.62 2.55
N GLY A 6 -2.05 -6.09 2.38
CA GLY A 6 -3.18 -5.77 3.23
C GLY A 6 -4.07 -6.97 3.47
N ILE A 7 -4.69 -7.02 4.64
CA ILE A 7 -5.63 -8.06 5.07
C ILE A 7 -6.77 -7.41 5.83
N LYS A 8 -7.99 -7.78 5.46
CA LYS A 8 -9.22 -7.41 6.18
C LYS A 8 -9.79 -8.65 6.85
N GLU A 9 -9.82 -8.62 8.16
CA GLU A 9 -10.41 -9.63 9.04
C GLU A 9 -11.72 -9.11 9.65
N ASN A 10 -12.43 -9.95 10.37
CA ASN A 10 -13.72 -9.55 10.94
C ASN A 10 -13.64 -8.39 11.95
N ASN A 11 -12.51 -8.26 12.66
CA ASN A 11 -12.34 -7.29 13.74
C ASN A 11 -11.26 -6.23 13.45
N ARG A 12 -10.48 -6.39 12.38
CA ARG A 12 -9.38 -5.48 12.07
C ARG A 12 -9.02 -5.48 10.58
N ILE A 13 -8.38 -4.38 10.16
CA ILE A 13 -7.64 -4.33 8.89
C ILE A 13 -6.16 -4.09 9.22
N ILE A 14 -5.28 -4.77 8.49
CA ILE A 14 -3.83 -4.57 8.56
C ILE A 14 -3.34 -4.21 7.18
N ILE A 15 -2.57 -3.13 7.06
CA ILE A 15 -1.73 -2.88 5.88
C ILE A 15 -0.28 -2.75 6.34
N ALA A 16 0.64 -3.26 5.53
CA ALA A 16 2.05 -3.27 5.85
C ALA A 16 2.92 -3.10 4.61
N GLY A 17 4.12 -2.60 4.80
CA GLY A 17 5.13 -2.46 3.76
C GLY A 17 6.54 -2.45 4.32
N ASP A 18 7.50 -2.81 3.47
CA ASP A 18 8.92 -2.68 3.78
C ASP A 18 9.39 -1.22 3.68
N LYS A 19 10.63 -0.94 4.14
CA LYS A 19 11.20 0.43 4.10
C LYS A 19 12.21 0.67 2.96
N ARG A 20 12.45 -0.29 2.05
CA ARG A 20 13.43 -0.08 0.98
C ARG A 20 12.88 0.73 -0.18
N GLY A 21 13.59 1.80 -0.53
CA GLY A 21 13.48 2.49 -1.80
C GLY A 21 14.59 2.04 -2.74
N SER A 22 14.23 1.61 -3.94
CA SER A 22 15.19 1.19 -4.96
C SER A 22 15.01 1.98 -6.25
N SER A 23 16.11 2.21 -6.96
CA SER A 23 16.08 2.72 -8.33
C SER A 23 15.54 1.66 -9.30
N ILE A 24 15.31 2.07 -10.54
CA ILE A 24 14.77 1.18 -11.59
C ILE A 24 15.74 0.04 -11.95
N ASP A 25 17.06 0.27 -11.78
CA ASP A 25 18.12 -0.72 -11.96
C ASP A 25 18.38 -1.59 -10.70
N GLY A 26 17.52 -1.49 -9.70
CA GLY A 26 17.56 -2.33 -8.49
C GLY A 26 18.54 -1.89 -7.41
N LYS A 27 19.21 -0.73 -7.56
CA LYS A 27 20.09 -0.21 -6.51
C LYS A 27 19.28 0.33 -5.34
N THR A 28 19.68 0.02 -4.13
CA THR A 28 19.12 0.60 -2.91
C THR A 28 19.41 2.10 -2.85
N LEU A 29 18.36 2.90 -2.74
CA LEU A 29 18.45 4.35 -2.55
C LEU A 29 18.29 4.73 -1.07
N SER A 30 17.46 4.00 -0.34
CA SER A 30 17.19 4.19 1.09
C SER A 30 16.59 2.92 1.68
N ASP A 31 16.86 2.68 2.95
CA ASP A 31 16.19 1.65 3.77
C ASP A 31 15.33 2.27 4.88
N ASP A 32 14.95 3.54 4.73
CA ASP A 32 14.16 4.29 5.72
C ASP A 32 13.00 5.07 5.06
N LEU A 33 12.29 4.43 4.13
CA LEU A 33 11.11 5.00 3.50
C LEU A 33 9.84 4.35 4.06
N ASP A 34 9.04 5.11 4.78
CA ASP A 34 7.73 4.64 5.23
C ASP A 34 6.81 4.38 4.03
N LYS A 35 6.36 3.12 3.89
CA LYS A 35 5.43 2.70 2.83
C LYS A 35 3.98 2.76 3.27
N VAL A 36 3.74 2.82 4.56
CA VAL A 36 2.41 2.95 5.13
C VAL A 36 2.31 4.32 5.79
N LEU A 37 1.39 5.14 5.30
CA LEU A 37 1.12 6.49 5.77
C LEU A 37 -0.23 6.50 6.48
N MET A 38 -0.25 6.84 7.74
CA MET A 38 -1.47 7.14 8.48
C MET A 38 -1.94 8.54 8.10
N ILE A 39 -3.14 8.65 7.53
CA ILE A 39 -3.74 9.92 7.09
C ILE A 39 -4.50 10.55 8.24
N ASN A 40 -5.30 9.74 8.94
CA ASN A 40 -6.01 10.08 10.16
C ASN A 40 -6.24 8.80 10.99
N ASP A 41 -6.96 8.91 12.12
CA ASP A 41 -7.19 7.78 13.03
C ASP A 41 -7.90 6.57 12.38
N HIS A 42 -8.63 6.77 11.29
CA HIS A 42 -9.43 5.74 10.63
C HIS A 42 -9.11 5.54 9.16
N LEU A 43 -8.01 6.11 8.67
CA LEU A 43 -7.59 6.01 7.27
C LEU A 43 -6.08 5.89 7.15
N ALA A 44 -5.61 4.89 6.44
CA ALA A 44 -4.22 4.76 6.04
C ALA A 44 -4.08 4.40 4.56
N PHE A 45 -2.91 4.72 4.03
CA PHE A 45 -2.51 4.53 2.64
C PHE A 45 -1.16 3.83 2.57
N SER A 46 -1.01 2.92 1.63
CA SER A 46 0.28 2.30 1.33
C SER A 46 0.48 2.24 -0.18
N SER A 47 1.71 2.44 -0.63
CA SER A 47 2.01 2.40 -2.06
C SER A 47 3.32 1.68 -2.38
N ALA A 48 3.37 1.15 -3.60
CA ALA A 48 4.57 0.55 -4.21
C ALA A 48 4.64 0.94 -5.68
N GLY A 49 5.85 1.05 -6.22
CA GLY A 49 6.09 1.41 -7.62
C GLY A 49 6.73 2.79 -7.76
N ASN A 50 6.17 3.64 -8.58
CA ASN A 50 6.80 4.92 -8.92
C ASN A 50 6.57 5.99 -7.84
N ALA A 51 7.66 6.44 -7.19
CA ALA A 51 7.62 7.44 -6.12
C ALA A 51 7.15 8.82 -6.58
N ALA A 52 7.28 9.18 -7.87
CA ALA A 52 6.77 10.46 -8.36
C ALA A 52 5.24 10.51 -8.39
N ILE A 53 4.60 9.37 -8.69
CA ILE A 53 3.13 9.25 -8.62
C ILE A 53 2.67 9.35 -7.17
N GLU A 54 3.32 8.64 -6.24
CA GLU A 54 3.02 8.73 -4.80
C GLU A 54 3.12 10.18 -4.31
N LYS A 55 4.22 10.86 -4.66
CA LYS A 55 4.42 12.27 -4.28
C LYS A 55 3.34 13.19 -4.85
N ALA A 56 2.92 12.98 -6.09
CA ALA A 56 1.86 13.78 -6.73
C ALA A 56 0.50 13.57 -6.01
N ILE A 57 0.16 12.32 -5.69
CA ILE A 57 -1.05 11.99 -4.91
C ILE A 57 -0.97 12.61 -3.51
N SER A 58 0.19 12.55 -2.85
CA SER A 58 0.41 13.16 -1.54
C SER A 58 0.24 14.69 -1.56
N ILE A 59 0.65 15.36 -2.66
CA ILE A 59 0.42 16.81 -2.83
C ILE A 59 -1.08 17.10 -2.93
N ASP A 60 -1.84 16.30 -3.67
CA ASP A 60 -3.29 16.49 -3.79
C ASP A 60 -4.02 16.18 -2.48
N LEU A 61 -3.61 15.13 -1.78
CA LEU A 61 -4.10 14.81 -0.44
C LEU A 61 -3.83 15.97 0.56
N ASN A 62 -2.67 16.63 0.43
CA ASN A 62 -2.33 17.76 1.29
C ASN A 62 -3.19 19.02 1.04
N LYS A 63 -3.82 19.12 -0.13
CA LYS A 63 -4.79 20.19 -0.45
C LYS A 63 -6.19 19.90 0.07
N ALA A 64 -6.47 18.65 0.47
CA ALA A 64 -7.80 18.30 0.99
C ALA A 64 -8.07 19.04 2.30
N THR A 65 -9.23 19.67 2.37
CA THR A 65 -9.77 20.24 3.60
C THR A 65 -10.32 19.12 4.47
N ASN A 66 -10.25 19.27 5.80
CA ASN A 66 -10.78 18.27 6.76
C ASN A 66 -10.16 16.88 6.63
N LYS A 67 -8.85 16.78 6.64
CA LYS A 67 -8.13 15.48 6.59
C LYS A 67 -8.61 14.49 7.64
N ASP A 68 -9.03 14.97 8.80
CA ASP A 68 -9.52 14.13 9.91
C ASP A 68 -10.83 13.41 9.59
N CYS A 69 -11.57 13.83 8.54
CA CYS A 69 -12.84 13.25 8.13
C CYS A 69 -12.73 12.44 6.82
N LEU A 70 -11.55 12.37 6.19
CA LEU A 70 -11.39 11.64 4.95
C LEU A 70 -11.62 10.13 5.16
N THR A 71 -12.33 9.53 4.22
CA THR A 71 -12.63 8.10 4.15
C THR A 71 -11.81 7.39 3.07
N THR A 72 -11.92 6.07 3.01
CA THR A 72 -11.29 5.29 1.93
C THR A 72 -11.78 5.69 0.55
N ASP A 73 -13.05 6.04 0.42
CA ASP A 73 -13.65 6.49 -0.85
C ASP A 73 -13.13 7.87 -1.26
N ASP A 74 -12.96 8.79 -0.32
CA ASP A 74 -12.45 10.13 -0.59
C ASP A 74 -11.00 10.06 -1.10
N LEU A 75 -10.17 9.22 -0.49
CA LEU A 75 -8.81 9.02 -0.97
C LEU A 75 -8.77 8.34 -2.35
N LEU A 76 -9.64 7.37 -2.59
CA LEU A 76 -9.78 6.75 -3.91
C LEU A 76 -10.21 7.78 -4.97
N ASP A 77 -11.12 8.69 -4.63
CA ASP A 77 -11.57 9.76 -5.53
C ASP A 77 -10.43 10.76 -5.85
N ILE A 78 -9.56 11.07 -4.87
CA ILE A 78 -8.33 11.86 -5.08
C ILE A 78 -7.40 11.16 -6.09
N ILE A 79 -7.18 9.86 -5.93
CA ILE A 79 -6.34 9.07 -6.84
C ILE A 79 -6.95 9.04 -8.25
N LYS A 80 -8.26 8.81 -8.37
CA LYS A 80 -8.98 8.83 -9.66
C LYS A 80 -8.86 10.20 -10.34
N ALA A 81 -9.02 11.28 -9.58
CA ALA A 81 -8.89 12.64 -10.10
C ALA A 81 -7.47 12.93 -10.60
N PHE A 82 -6.44 12.45 -9.91
CA PHE A 82 -5.06 12.52 -10.38
C PHE A 82 -4.89 11.82 -11.73
N TYR A 83 -5.31 10.54 -11.86
CA TYR A 83 -5.19 9.79 -13.11
C TYR A 83 -6.00 10.40 -14.25
N LYS A 84 -7.18 10.94 -13.97
CA LYS A 84 -7.98 11.67 -14.97
C LYS A 84 -7.23 12.90 -15.50
N ARG A 85 -6.64 13.73 -14.62
CA ARG A 85 -5.84 14.90 -15.05
C ARG A 85 -4.65 14.48 -15.91
N VAL A 86 -3.96 13.40 -15.55
CA VAL A 86 -2.82 12.88 -16.33
C VAL A 86 -3.28 12.45 -17.71
N ALA A 87 -4.42 11.75 -17.83
CA ALA A 87 -5.00 11.37 -19.10
C ALA A 87 -5.43 12.60 -19.95
N ASP A 88 -6.08 13.58 -19.32
CA ASP A 88 -6.53 14.82 -20.00
C ASP A 88 -5.34 15.67 -20.52
N THR A 89 -4.14 15.50 -19.96
CA THR A 89 -2.91 16.19 -20.40
C THR A 89 -2.08 15.39 -21.41
N ASN A 90 -2.56 14.23 -21.87
CA ASN A 90 -1.86 13.30 -22.78
C ASN A 90 -0.47 12.92 -22.28
N CYS A 91 -0.28 12.81 -20.96
CA CYS A 91 0.98 12.36 -20.34
C CYS A 91 1.05 10.83 -20.25
N ASP A 92 0.98 10.13 -21.37
CA ASP A 92 0.98 8.67 -21.45
C ASP A 92 2.19 8.02 -20.76
N ALA A 93 3.33 8.72 -20.75
CA ALA A 93 4.54 8.27 -20.06
C ALA A 93 4.30 8.05 -18.55
N ILE A 94 3.48 8.88 -17.91
CA ILE A 94 3.12 8.73 -16.49
C ILE A 94 2.15 7.56 -16.31
N LEU A 95 1.18 7.41 -17.23
CA LEU A 95 0.21 6.31 -17.22
C LEU A 95 0.88 4.94 -17.41
N ALA A 96 2.05 4.90 -18.08
CA ALA A 96 2.82 3.68 -18.29
C ALA A 96 3.63 3.25 -17.05
N LEU A 97 3.82 4.13 -16.06
CA LEU A 97 4.63 3.83 -14.88
C LEU A 97 3.87 2.90 -13.93
N PRO A 98 4.51 1.82 -13.43
CA PRO A 98 3.87 0.93 -12.49
C PRO A 98 3.63 1.65 -11.15
N PHE A 99 2.39 1.58 -10.67
CA PHE A 99 2.00 2.10 -9.38
C PHE A 99 0.89 1.24 -8.80
N TYR A 100 1.10 0.76 -7.58
CA TYR A 100 0.17 -0.06 -6.82
C TYR A 100 -0.10 0.59 -5.47
N PHE A 101 -1.31 0.41 -4.95
CA PHE A 101 -1.66 1.00 -3.66
C PHE A 101 -2.66 0.14 -2.89
N LEU A 102 -2.66 0.39 -1.58
CA LEU A 102 -3.68 -0.07 -0.64
C LEU A 102 -4.24 1.14 0.10
N ILE A 103 -5.55 1.20 0.22
CA ILE A 103 -6.26 2.14 1.08
C ILE A 103 -7.02 1.32 2.11
N ALA A 104 -6.85 1.63 3.38
CA ALA A 104 -7.49 0.85 4.44
C ALA A 104 -8.12 1.78 5.47
N GLY A 105 -9.30 1.41 5.96
CA GLY A 105 -9.98 2.17 7.00
C GLY A 105 -11.49 2.21 6.85
N LYS A 106 -12.09 3.34 7.26
CA LYS A 106 -13.52 3.57 7.23
C LYS A 106 -13.96 4.09 5.86
N GLY A 107 -14.95 3.44 5.26
CA GLY A 107 -15.64 3.88 4.05
C GLY A 107 -16.66 4.98 4.33
N ARG A 108 -17.11 5.63 3.25
CA ARG A 108 -18.14 6.68 3.32
C ARG A 108 -19.49 6.15 3.82
N ASP A 109 -19.75 4.86 3.64
CA ASP A 109 -20.91 4.14 4.16
C ASP A 109 -20.79 3.74 5.64
N GLY A 110 -19.66 4.06 6.29
CA GLY A 110 -19.33 3.70 7.66
C GLY A 110 -18.71 2.32 7.83
N ASN A 111 -18.67 1.50 6.79
CA ASN A 111 -18.09 0.16 6.85
C ASN A 111 -16.56 0.19 6.74
N ALA A 112 -15.91 -0.79 7.33
CA ALA A 112 -14.48 -0.99 7.15
C ALA A 112 -14.17 -1.50 5.74
N SER A 113 -13.19 -0.92 5.06
CA SER A 113 -12.82 -1.22 3.68
C SER A 113 -11.32 -1.37 3.52
N LEU A 114 -10.91 -2.34 2.70
CA LEU A 114 -9.55 -2.50 2.19
C LEU A 114 -9.58 -2.44 0.67
N ILE A 115 -9.22 -1.30 0.12
CA ILE A 115 -9.19 -1.09 -1.33
C ILE A 115 -7.79 -1.40 -1.83
N SER A 116 -7.69 -2.30 -2.79
CA SER A 116 -6.48 -2.62 -3.53
C SER A 116 -6.59 -2.09 -4.95
N GLY A 117 -5.57 -1.39 -5.41
CA GLY A 117 -5.59 -0.83 -6.75
C GLY A 117 -4.21 -0.61 -7.34
N GLY A 118 -4.21 -0.23 -8.60
CA GLY A 118 -2.99 0.10 -9.32
C GLY A 118 -3.22 0.56 -10.74
N ASN A 119 -2.15 1.02 -11.34
CA ASN A 119 -2.13 1.34 -12.76
C ASN A 119 -1.77 0.09 -13.56
N ILE A 120 -2.77 -0.48 -14.24
CA ILE A 120 -2.62 -1.65 -15.08
C ILE A 120 -2.81 -1.23 -16.54
N LYS A 121 -1.73 -1.29 -17.33
CA LYS A 121 -1.75 -0.91 -18.77
C LYS A 121 -2.35 0.47 -19.03
N GLY A 122 -1.96 1.46 -18.23
CA GLY A 122 -2.43 2.84 -18.39
C GLY A 122 -3.83 3.12 -17.83
N ARG A 123 -4.48 2.15 -17.18
CA ARG A 123 -5.79 2.31 -16.57
C ARG A 123 -5.71 2.07 -15.06
N LEU A 124 -6.36 2.95 -14.32
CA LEU A 124 -6.53 2.73 -12.89
C LEU A 124 -7.60 1.66 -12.66
N ASP A 125 -7.20 0.56 -12.00
CA ASP A 125 -8.11 -0.46 -11.50
C ASP A 125 -8.04 -0.46 -9.97
N ALA A 126 -9.20 -0.49 -9.30
CA ALA A 126 -9.28 -0.51 -7.84
C ALA A 126 -10.57 -1.19 -7.37
N LYS A 127 -10.46 -2.03 -6.35
CA LYS A 127 -11.59 -2.77 -5.78
C LYS A 127 -11.41 -3.02 -4.28
N ASP A 128 -12.51 -3.17 -3.55
CA ASP A 128 -12.51 -3.69 -2.17
C ASP A 128 -12.19 -5.19 -2.21
N VAL A 129 -11.27 -5.61 -1.34
CA VAL A 129 -10.77 -6.99 -1.30
C VAL A 129 -10.58 -7.44 0.15
N PRO A 130 -10.71 -8.74 0.45
CA PRO A 130 -10.36 -9.26 1.76
C PRO A 130 -8.84 -9.31 1.99
N MET A 131 -8.05 -9.38 0.90
CA MET A 131 -6.60 -9.52 0.97
C MET A 131 -5.95 -9.05 -0.33
N ALA A 132 -4.79 -8.44 -0.22
CA ALA A 132 -3.94 -8.09 -1.36
C ALA A 132 -2.46 -8.21 -0.98
N LEU A 133 -1.64 -8.61 -1.95
CA LEU A 133 -0.19 -8.61 -1.88
C LEU A 133 0.36 -8.05 -3.20
N PHE A 134 1.24 -7.07 -3.10
CA PHE A 134 2.05 -6.59 -4.22
C PHE A 134 3.52 -6.92 -3.91
N PRO A 135 4.03 -8.05 -4.43
CA PRO A 135 5.44 -8.42 -4.31
C PRO A 135 6.29 -7.56 -5.27
N PRO A 136 7.62 -7.56 -5.14
CA PRO A 136 8.50 -6.84 -6.05
C PRO A 136 8.32 -7.34 -7.49
N PRO A 137 7.82 -6.53 -8.44
CA PRO A 137 7.38 -7.02 -9.75
C PRO A 137 8.53 -7.36 -10.73
N ALA A 138 9.75 -6.97 -10.41
CA ALA A 138 10.93 -7.24 -11.27
C ALA A 138 11.75 -8.42 -10.77
N ASP A 139 11.28 -9.15 -9.77
CA ASP A 139 11.99 -10.27 -9.20
C ASP A 139 11.43 -11.59 -9.76
N ALA A 140 12.32 -12.45 -10.27
CA ALA A 140 11.96 -13.81 -10.70
C ALA A 140 11.38 -14.67 -9.55
N LYS A 141 11.46 -14.19 -8.32
CA LYS A 141 11.01 -14.85 -7.10
C LYS A 141 9.63 -14.38 -6.60
N MET A 142 8.85 -13.73 -7.47
CA MET A 142 7.51 -13.25 -7.10
C MET A 142 6.63 -14.37 -6.51
N GLN A 143 6.68 -15.57 -7.07
CA GLN A 143 5.91 -16.71 -6.56
C GLN A 143 6.39 -17.13 -5.15
N GLU A 144 7.71 -17.17 -4.92
CA GLU A 144 8.27 -17.47 -3.60
C GLU A 144 7.81 -16.46 -2.53
N CYS A 145 7.72 -15.17 -2.89
CA CYS A 145 7.19 -14.14 -2.00
C CYS A 145 5.70 -14.36 -1.68
N CYS A 146 4.91 -14.76 -2.67
CA CYS A 146 3.49 -15.09 -2.47
C CYS A 146 3.32 -16.31 -1.56
N ASP A 147 4.12 -17.35 -1.76
CA ASP A 147 4.08 -18.58 -0.97
C ASP A 147 4.51 -18.31 0.49
N CYS A 148 5.53 -17.48 0.68
CA CYS A 148 5.98 -17.01 1.99
C CYS A 148 4.86 -16.28 2.74
N PHE A 149 4.19 -15.33 2.08
CA PHE A 149 3.05 -14.61 2.66
C PHE A 149 1.92 -15.58 3.04
N ALA A 150 1.50 -16.46 2.13
CA ALA A 150 0.42 -17.40 2.36
C ALA A 150 0.73 -18.37 3.51
N LYS A 151 1.98 -18.86 3.62
CA LYS A 151 2.45 -19.68 4.72
C LYS A 151 2.33 -18.96 6.06
N ASN A 152 2.88 -17.76 6.16
CA ASN A 152 2.90 -17.01 7.42
C ASN A 152 1.50 -16.56 7.85
N TYR A 153 0.64 -16.18 6.91
CA TYR A 153 -0.76 -15.86 7.20
C TYR A 153 -1.53 -17.05 7.79
N LYS A 154 -1.34 -18.27 7.25
CA LYS A 154 -1.97 -19.48 7.79
C LYS A 154 -1.58 -19.82 9.23
N LEU A 155 -0.40 -19.40 9.66
CA LEU A 155 0.08 -19.66 11.02
C LEU A 155 -0.62 -18.79 12.07
N HIS A 156 -1.41 -17.79 11.69
CA HIS A 156 -2.15 -16.86 12.57
C HIS A 156 -1.33 -16.32 13.75
N ASN A 157 -0.02 -16.14 13.53
CA ASN A 157 0.89 -15.61 14.55
C ASN A 157 0.71 -14.10 14.68
N SER A 158 0.76 -13.54 15.89
CA SER A 158 0.73 -12.08 16.13
C SER A 158 1.85 -11.33 15.40
N GLU A 159 2.97 -11.98 15.12
CA GLU A 159 4.15 -11.45 14.45
C GLU A 159 4.21 -11.79 12.94
N PHE A 160 3.10 -12.27 12.36
CA PHE A 160 3.13 -12.75 10.98
C PHE A 160 3.57 -11.65 9.97
N VAL A 161 3.25 -10.38 10.24
CA VAL A 161 3.61 -9.23 9.39
C VAL A 161 5.12 -9.07 9.34
N GLU A 162 5.75 -8.94 10.51
CA GLU A 162 7.19 -8.76 10.66
C GLU A 162 7.95 -9.96 10.09
N LYS A 163 7.48 -11.16 10.41
CA LYS A 163 8.06 -12.40 9.91
C LYS A 163 7.97 -12.49 8.40
N THR A 164 6.82 -12.14 7.81
CA THR A 164 6.62 -12.15 6.36
C THR A 164 7.59 -11.21 5.67
N ILE A 165 7.72 -9.96 6.13
CA ILE A 165 8.62 -8.98 5.52
C ILE A 165 10.07 -9.44 5.65
N LYS A 166 10.51 -9.94 6.82
CA LYS A 166 11.85 -10.47 7.03
C LYS A 166 12.16 -11.67 6.12
N GLU A 167 11.24 -12.62 5.98
CA GLU A 167 11.42 -13.77 5.09
C GLU A 167 11.45 -13.36 3.62
N ILE A 168 10.59 -12.41 3.18
CA ILE A 168 10.64 -11.87 1.81
C ILE A 168 11.95 -11.11 1.56
N ALA A 169 12.48 -10.38 2.54
CA ALA A 169 13.79 -9.71 2.42
C ALA A 169 14.96 -10.71 2.24
N ASN A 170 14.84 -11.94 2.75
CA ASN A 170 15.81 -13.00 2.47
C ASN A 170 15.64 -13.62 1.07
N ILE A 171 14.45 -13.52 0.48
CA ILE A 171 14.16 -14.00 -0.88
C ILE A 171 14.60 -12.94 -1.91
N SER A 172 14.31 -11.67 -1.66
CA SER A 172 14.51 -10.56 -2.59
C SER A 172 15.36 -9.44 -1.97
N ASN A 173 16.45 -9.08 -2.63
CA ASN A 173 17.28 -7.94 -2.25
C ASN A 173 16.61 -6.57 -2.51
N LEU A 174 15.44 -6.53 -3.10
CA LEU A 174 14.63 -5.33 -3.32
C LEU A 174 13.78 -4.94 -2.11
N VAL A 175 13.77 -5.76 -1.07
CA VAL A 175 12.97 -5.60 0.14
C VAL A 175 13.86 -5.43 1.36
N SER A 176 13.52 -4.49 2.25
CA SER A 176 14.17 -4.33 3.56
C SER A 176 13.58 -5.31 4.58
N PRO A 177 14.39 -5.83 5.52
CA PRO A 177 13.88 -6.62 6.65
C PRO A 177 13.11 -5.79 7.69
N THR A 178 13.18 -4.45 7.59
CA THR A 178 12.42 -3.50 8.40
C THR A 178 11.20 -3.01 7.65
N GLY A 179 10.17 -2.61 8.38
CA GLY A 179 8.93 -2.16 7.78
C GLY A 179 8.09 -1.30 8.71
N ASN A 180 6.95 -0.88 8.20
CA ASN A 180 5.89 -0.33 9.01
C ASN A 180 4.56 -1.01 8.70
N LYS A 181 3.67 -1.05 9.70
CA LYS A 181 2.32 -1.58 9.59
C LYS A 181 1.34 -0.65 10.28
N TRP A 182 0.15 -0.56 9.73
CA TRP A 182 -0.98 0.09 10.36
C TRP A 182 -2.06 -0.94 10.63
N ILE A 183 -2.61 -0.91 11.85
CA ILE A 183 -3.65 -1.82 12.31
C ILE A 183 -4.88 -1.00 12.68
N TYR A 184 -5.97 -1.21 11.98
CA TYR A 184 -7.26 -0.59 12.23
C TYR A 184 -8.17 -1.55 12.98
N ASN A 185 -8.62 -1.15 14.14
CA ASN A 185 -9.63 -1.88 14.92
C ASN A 185 -11.02 -1.44 14.50
N ILE A 186 -11.81 -2.36 13.93
CA ILE A 186 -13.13 -2.06 13.38
C ILE A 186 -14.13 -1.63 14.47
N ALA A 187 -14.06 -2.24 15.65
CA ALA A 187 -14.99 -1.94 16.73
C ALA A 187 -14.78 -0.55 17.37
N THR A 188 -13.53 -0.10 17.44
CA THR A 188 -13.19 1.22 18.01
C THR A 188 -13.04 2.30 16.96
N GLU A 189 -13.06 1.95 15.69
CA GLU A 189 -12.81 2.82 14.52
C GLU A 189 -11.48 3.58 14.61
N LYS A 190 -10.45 2.97 15.24
CA LYS A 190 -9.13 3.58 15.41
C LYS A 190 -8.03 2.70 14.86
N GLY A 191 -7.09 3.36 14.20
CA GLY A 191 -5.88 2.76 13.67
C GLY A 191 -4.63 3.23 14.41
N MET A 192 -3.61 2.37 14.42
CA MET A 192 -2.30 2.68 14.98
C MET A 192 -1.20 2.24 14.02
N LEU A 193 -0.18 3.09 13.87
CA LEU A 193 1.00 2.84 13.06
C LEU A 193 2.14 2.31 13.94
N PHE A 194 2.81 1.28 13.46
CA PHE A 194 3.95 0.63 14.13
C PHE A 194 5.11 0.48 13.15
N SER A 195 6.34 0.69 13.63
CA SER A 195 7.57 0.32 12.91
C SER A 195 8.18 -0.94 13.53
N PHE A 196 8.90 -1.72 12.73
CA PHE A 196 9.59 -2.95 13.16
C PHE A 196 10.85 -3.21 12.36
#